data_b75487874c8b0876c0ee2f90988be6b6
#
_entry.id   b75487874c8b0876c0ee2f90988be6b6
#
_cell.length_a   1.000
_cell.length_b   1.000
_cell.length_c   1.000
_cell.angle_alpha   90.00
_cell.angle_beta   90.00
_cell.angle_gamma   90.00
#
_symmetry.space_group_name_H-M   'P 1'
#
loop_
_entity.id
_entity.type
_entity.pdbx_description
1 polymer ?
#
loop_
_entity_poly.entity_id
_entity_poly.type
_entity_poly.pdbx_seq_one_letter_code
_entity_poly.pdbx_strand_id
1 'polypeptide(L)'
;MNATKLESQLEAYVAVRSALGHRDYFLQRLLQGFVRYAARQDESPIRANVAVDWACAVSRRAGGSRLAYRLSAARGFLVFLRASYPETEVPRRGLLRKSSRRIPYILSKNEIALLLKAASTLGPPDSLRPHTYETVIGLMASTGIRVGEQLR
;
A
#
# COMPACT_ATOMS: atom_id res chain seq x y z
N MET A 1 -1.49 10.89 24.79
CA MET A 1 -0.07 10.88 24.30
C MET A 1 0.08 12.05 23.32
N ASN A 2 1.08 12.96 23.52
CA ASN A 2 1.24 14.16 22.69
C ASN A 2 1.52 13.84 21.22
N ALA A 3 1.05 14.70 20.30
CA ALA A 3 1.27 14.57 18.85
C ALA A 3 2.75 14.36 18.50
N THR A 4 3.65 15.17 19.06
CA THR A 4 5.10 15.08 18.84
C THR A 4 5.68 13.71 19.24
N LYS A 5 5.17 13.11 20.33
CA LYS A 5 5.61 11.79 20.78
C LYS A 5 5.13 10.68 19.85
N LEU A 6 3.92 10.79 19.31
CA LEU A 6 3.39 9.87 18.29
C LEU A 6 4.17 9.95 16.99
N GLU A 7 4.53 11.15 16.56
CA GLU A 7 5.34 11.38 15.35
C GLU A 7 6.73 10.77 15.50
N SER A 8 7.42 10.98 16.63
CA SER A 8 8.71 10.35 16.92
C SER A 8 8.63 8.82 16.92
N GLN A 9 7.56 8.24 17.49
CA GLN A 9 7.35 6.78 17.45
C GLN A 9 7.07 6.28 16.01
N LEU A 10 6.39 7.06 15.18
CA LEU A 10 6.19 6.71 13.78
C LEU A 10 7.51 6.73 13.01
N GLU A 11 8.37 7.71 13.25
CA GLU A 11 9.72 7.77 12.65
C GLU A 11 10.55 6.54 13.04
N ALA A 12 10.55 6.16 14.31
CA ALA A 12 11.23 4.96 14.80
C ALA A 12 10.66 3.69 14.13
N TYR A 13 9.34 3.57 13.99
CA TYR A 13 8.70 2.45 13.30
C TYR A 13 9.11 2.36 11.83
N VAL A 14 9.13 3.50 11.12
CA VAL A 14 9.55 3.57 9.71
C VAL A 14 11.03 3.23 9.57
N ALA A 15 11.89 3.69 10.48
CA ALA A 15 13.31 3.37 10.49
C ALA A 15 13.56 1.86 10.65
N VAL A 16 12.88 1.20 11.59
CA VAL A 16 12.96 -0.26 11.76
C VAL A 16 12.50 -0.99 10.50
N ARG A 17 11.39 -0.58 9.89
CA ARG A 17 10.92 -1.19 8.64
C ARG A 17 11.90 -1.00 7.48
N SER A 18 12.50 0.18 7.38
CA SER A 18 13.51 0.48 6.35
C SER A 18 14.76 -0.36 6.53
N ALA A 19 15.22 -0.56 7.77
CA ALA A 19 16.35 -1.44 8.09
C ALA A 19 16.08 -2.90 7.72
N LEU A 20 14.81 -3.33 7.78
CA LEU A 20 14.35 -4.66 7.33
C LEU A 20 14.09 -4.74 5.81
N GLY A 21 14.46 -3.72 5.03
CA GLY A 21 14.29 -3.69 3.58
C GLY A 21 12.90 -3.22 3.09
N HIS A 22 11.98 -2.87 3.99
CA HIS A 22 10.63 -2.42 3.65
C HIS A 22 10.56 -0.89 3.47
N ARG A 23 10.90 -0.41 2.28
CA ARG A 23 10.77 1.03 1.92
C ARG A 23 9.41 1.29 1.28
N ASP A 24 8.42 1.68 2.07
CA ASP A 24 7.04 1.94 1.60
C ASP A 24 6.60 3.36 1.97
N TYR A 25 6.85 4.30 1.03
CA TYR A 25 6.45 5.70 1.17
C TYR A 25 4.94 5.88 1.29
N PHE A 26 4.16 5.02 0.65
CA PHE A 26 2.71 5.07 0.74
C PHE A 26 2.24 4.74 2.15
N LEU A 27 2.81 3.69 2.77
CA LEU A 27 2.54 3.32 4.15
C LEU A 27 2.90 4.45 5.11
N GLN A 28 4.06 5.08 4.93
CA GLN A 28 4.49 6.21 5.77
C GLN A 28 3.49 7.36 5.72
N ARG A 29 3.10 7.82 4.53
CA ARG A 29 2.08 8.87 4.36
C ARG A 29 0.73 8.49 4.96
N LEU A 30 0.35 7.24 4.82
CA LEU A 30 -0.89 6.72 5.37
C LEU A 30 -0.87 6.81 6.91
N LEU A 31 0.22 6.37 7.53
CA LEU A 31 0.38 6.38 8.99
C LEU A 31 0.54 7.79 9.56
N GLN A 32 1.14 8.74 8.84
CA GLN A 32 1.11 10.16 9.21
C GLN A 32 -0.33 10.67 9.33
N GLY A 33 -1.22 10.22 8.44
CA GLY A 33 -2.65 10.51 8.54
C GLY A 33 -3.31 9.91 9.78
N PHE A 34 -2.91 8.69 10.16
CA PHE A 34 -3.38 8.05 11.39
C PHE A 34 -2.89 8.77 12.65
N VAL A 35 -1.61 9.10 12.72
CA VAL A 35 -1.01 9.82 13.86
C VAL A 35 -1.69 11.16 14.07
N ARG A 36 -1.91 11.95 13.00
CA ARG A 36 -2.65 13.21 13.09
C ARG A 36 -4.10 13.03 13.56
N TYR A 37 -4.74 11.95 13.15
CA TYR A 37 -6.11 11.64 13.58
C TYR A 37 -6.12 11.26 15.07
N ALA A 38 -5.25 10.35 15.50
CA ALA A 38 -5.16 9.90 16.90
C ALA A 38 -4.77 11.04 17.84
N ALA A 39 -3.86 11.94 17.42
CA ALA A 39 -3.48 13.11 18.20
C ALA A 39 -4.66 14.08 18.47
N ARG A 40 -5.64 14.15 17.57
CA ARG A 40 -6.84 15.00 17.73
C ARG A 40 -7.86 14.42 18.71
N GLN A 41 -7.83 13.11 18.96
CA GLN A 41 -8.75 12.45 19.88
C GLN A 41 -8.33 12.66 21.35
N ASP A 42 -7.08 13.12 21.58
CA ASP A 42 -6.48 13.34 22.90
C ASP A 42 -6.66 12.16 23.88
N GLU A 43 -6.83 10.95 23.34
CA GLU A 43 -6.95 9.72 24.12
C GLU A 43 -5.57 9.13 24.43
N SER A 44 -5.31 8.92 25.71
CA SER A 44 -4.10 8.21 26.18
C SER A 44 -4.51 7.24 27.28
N PRO A 45 -4.33 5.94 27.07
CA PRO A 45 -3.72 5.22 25.93
C PRO A 45 -4.59 5.23 24.67
N ILE A 46 -3.97 4.98 23.48
CA ILE A 46 -4.73 4.87 22.23
C ILE A 46 -5.56 3.59 22.27
N ARG A 47 -6.86 3.74 22.09
CA ARG A 47 -7.81 2.63 22.05
C ARG A 47 -7.98 2.04 20.65
N ALA A 48 -8.42 0.78 20.57
CA ALA A 48 -8.61 0.07 19.32
C ALA A 48 -9.65 0.73 18.40
N ASN A 49 -10.72 1.33 18.97
CA ASN A 49 -11.75 2.05 18.23
C ASN A 49 -11.18 3.23 17.42
N VAL A 50 -10.21 3.98 17.96
CA VAL A 50 -9.56 5.11 17.26
C VAL A 50 -9.00 4.66 15.90
N ALA A 51 -8.37 3.49 15.85
CA ALA A 51 -7.84 2.95 14.59
C ALA A 51 -8.94 2.49 13.64
N VAL A 52 -10.03 1.93 14.16
CA VAL A 52 -11.19 1.49 13.36
C VAL A 52 -11.89 2.70 12.78
N ASP A 53 -12.18 3.72 13.58
CA ASP A 53 -12.87 4.96 13.16
C ASP A 53 -12.04 5.70 12.11
N TRP A 54 -10.73 5.83 12.33
CA TRP A 54 -9.84 6.39 11.32
C TRP A 54 -9.83 5.59 10.02
N ALA A 55 -9.82 4.26 10.09
CA ALA A 55 -9.84 3.43 8.90
C ALA A 55 -11.15 3.63 8.12
N CYS A 56 -12.27 3.81 8.82
CA CYS A 56 -13.60 4.01 8.26
C CYS A 56 -13.91 5.46 7.85
N ALA A 57 -13.15 6.45 8.35
CA ALA A 57 -13.35 7.88 8.06
C ALA A 57 -13.08 8.29 6.60
N VAL A 58 -12.84 7.34 5.71
CA VAL A 58 -12.68 7.56 4.26
C VAL A 58 -14.06 7.54 3.60
N SER A 59 -14.19 8.28 2.49
CA SER A 59 -15.41 8.33 1.69
C SER A 59 -16.12 6.96 1.61
N ARG A 60 -17.46 6.96 1.77
CA ARG A 60 -18.32 5.77 1.65
C ARG A 60 -18.13 4.97 0.34
N ARG A 61 -17.52 5.59 -0.69
CA ARG A 61 -17.14 4.93 -1.95
C ARG A 61 -15.82 4.14 -1.87
N ALA A 62 -15.10 4.20 -0.75
CA ALA A 62 -13.88 3.41 -0.60
C ALA A 62 -14.24 1.94 -0.41
N GLY A 63 -13.80 1.08 -1.32
CA GLY A 63 -14.04 -0.37 -1.24
C GLY A 63 -13.45 -1.00 0.03
N GLY A 64 -14.06 -2.09 0.50
CA GLY A 64 -13.68 -2.78 1.75
C GLY A 64 -12.20 -3.16 1.86
N SER A 65 -11.55 -3.47 0.74
CA SER A 65 -10.10 -3.75 0.70
C SER A 65 -9.25 -2.54 1.12
N ARG A 66 -9.69 -1.32 0.78
CA ARG A 66 -8.99 -0.09 1.17
C ARG A 66 -9.11 0.16 2.66
N LEU A 67 -10.29 -0.05 3.23
CA LEU A 67 -10.54 0.08 4.67
C LEU A 67 -9.73 -0.96 5.45
N ALA A 68 -9.76 -2.22 5.00
CA ALA A 68 -8.99 -3.30 5.62
C ALA A 68 -7.48 -3.05 5.55
N TYR A 69 -6.96 -2.48 4.45
CA TYR A 69 -5.55 -2.11 4.33
C TYR A 69 -5.18 -1.00 5.32
N ARG A 70 -6.01 0.06 5.42
CA ARG A 70 -5.81 1.15 6.40
C ARG A 70 -5.75 0.62 7.82
N LEU A 71 -6.73 -0.19 8.21
CA LEU A 71 -6.76 -0.77 9.56
C LEU A 71 -5.56 -1.69 9.81
N SER A 72 -5.14 -2.46 8.81
CA SER A 72 -3.96 -3.33 8.91
C SER A 72 -2.67 -2.51 9.10
N ALA A 73 -2.54 -1.37 8.41
CA ALA A 73 -1.42 -0.45 8.56
C ALA A 73 -1.38 0.15 9.98
N ALA A 74 -2.49 0.73 10.44
CA ALA A 74 -2.60 1.27 11.80
C ALA A 74 -2.33 0.20 12.86
N ARG A 75 -2.87 -1.00 12.67
CA ARG A 75 -2.64 -2.14 13.56
C ARG A 75 -1.16 -2.50 13.67
N GLY A 76 -0.41 -2.52 12.55
CA GLY A 76 1.04 -2.79 12.57
C GLY A 76 1.80 -1.76 13.40
N PHE A 77 1.46 -0.49 13.27
CA PHE A 77 2.03 0.59 14.08
C PHE A 77 1.63 0.49 15.57
N LEU A 78 0.37 0.17 15.88
CA LEU A 78 -0.09 0.00 17.26
C LEU A 78 0.56 -1.21 17.96
N VAL A 79 0.85 -2.28 17.23
CA VAL A 79 1.65 -3.41 17.76
C VAL A 79 3.05 -2.95 18.14
N PHE A 80 3.69 -2.13 17.31
CA PHE A 80 5.00 -1.55 17.62
C PHE A 80 4.93 -0.63 18.83
N LEU A 81 3.93 0.27 18.88
CA LEU A 81 3.73 1.17 20.03
C LEU A 81 3.53 0.42 21.34
N ARG A 82 2.82 -0.69 21.33
CA ARG A 82 2.53 -1.47 22.53
C ARG A 82 3.78 -2.03 23.20
N ALA A 83 4.90 -2.17 22.49
CA ALA A 83 6.17 -2.56 23.08
C ALA A 83 6.69 -1.52 24.09
N SER A 84 6.46 -0.22 23.82
CA SER A 84 6.85 0.87 24.70
C SER A 84 5.70 1.41 25.56
N TYR A 85 4.46 1.17 25.13
CA TYR A 85 3.21 1.60 25.79
C TYR A 85 2.25 0.42 25.90
N PRO A 86 2.40 -0.47 26.91
CA PRO A 86 1.65 -1.73 27.01
C PRO A 86 0.13 -1.57 27.02
N GLU A 87 -0.36 -0.43 27.51
CA GLU A 87 -1.80 -0.10 27.57
C GLU A 87 -2.42 0.24 26.21
N THR A 88 -1.59 0.37 25.15
CA THR A 88 -2.07 0.62 23.79
C THR A 88 -2.90 -0.56 23.30
N GLU A 89 -4.14 -0.30 22.91
CA GLU A 89 -5.02 -1.33 22.38
C GLU A 89 -4.75 -1.57 20.90
N VAL A 90 -4.73 -2.85 20.52
CA VAL A 90 -4.52 -3.28 19.14
C VAL A 90 -5.81 -3.90 18.59
N PRO A 91 -6.38 -3.38 17.49
CA PRO A 91 -7.59 -3.93 16.89
C PRO A 91 -7.41 -5.40 16.52
N ARG A 92 -8.45 -6.21 16.67
CA ARG A 92 -8.45 -7.63 16.26
C ARG A 92 -8.24 -7.75 14.75
N ARG A 93 -7.64 -8.86 14.33
CA ARG A 93 -7.54 -9.17 12.90
C ARG A 93 -8.93 -9.50 12.34
N GLY A 94 -9.18 -9.14 11.08
CA GLY A 94 -10.40 -9.53 10.38
C GLY A 94 -11.65 -8.69 10.71
N LEU A 95 -11.54 -7.62 11.50
CA LEU A 95 -12.68 -6.73 11.79
C LEU A 95 -13.32 -6.12 10.54
N LEU A 96 -12.50 -5.78 9.55
CA LEU A 96 -12.99 -5.25 8.28
C LEU A 96 -12.85 -6.33 7.20
N ARG A 97 -13.96 -6.62 6.53
CA ARG A 97 -14.00 -7.62 5.46
C ARG A 97 -13.18 -7.12 4.26
N LYS A 98 -12.25 -7.92 3.81
CA LYS A 98 -11.60 -7.70 2.51
C LYS A 98 -12.63 -7.99 1.42
N SER A 99 -12.65 -7.17 0.36
CA SER A 99 -13.40 -7.55 -0.84
C SER A 99 -12.80 -8.84 -1.41
N SER A 100 -13.62 -9.66 -2.05
CA SER A 100 -13.15 -10.85 -2.76
C SER A 100 -12.06 -10.44 -3.77
N ARG A 101 -11.01 -11.24 -3.84
CA ARG A 101 -9.95 -11.04 -4.84
C ARG A 101 -10.57 -11.21 -6.23
N ARG A 102 -10.49 -10.18 -7.06
CA ARG A 102 -10.87 -10.32 -8.47
C ARG A 102 -9.91 -11.31 -9.12
N ILE A 103 -10.46 -12.27 -9.85
CA ILE A 103 -9.65 -13.17 -10.66
C ILE A 103 -9.01 -12.31 -11.76
N PRO A 104 -7.67 -12.29 -11.89
CA PRO A 104 -7.03 -11.52 -12.95
C PRO A 104 -7.38 -12.13 -14.30
N TYR A 105 -7.55 -11.27 -15.30
CA TYR A 105 -7.67 -11.73 -16.68
C TYR A 105 -6.30 -12.25 -17.16
N ILE A 106 -6.28 -13.47 -17.66
CA ILE A 106 -5.06 -14.10 -18.20
C ILE A 106 -5.12 -13.96 -19.71
N LEU A 107 -4.16 -13.21 -20.27
CA LEU A 107 -4.05 -13.02 -21.71
C LEU A 107 -3.69 -14.34 -22.40
N SER A 108 -4.39 -14.66 -23.49
CA SER A 108 -4.04 -15.74 -24.39
C SER A 108 -2.81 -15.39 -25.24
N LYS A 109 -2.18 -16.39 -25.84
CA LYS A 109 -1.05 -16.18 -26.76
C LYS A 109 -1.39 -15.23 -27.93
N ASN A 110 -2.61 -15.34 -28.46
CA ASN A 110 -3.08 -14.48 -29.56
C ASN A 110 -3.23 -13.02 -29.11
N GLU A 111 -3.75 -12.78 -27.90
CA GLU A 111 -3.89 -11.43 -27.34
C GLU A 111 -2.52 -10.79 -27.05
N ILE A 112 -1.56 -11.58 -26.58
CA ILE A 112 -0.17 -11.12 -26.40
C ILE A 112 0.43 -10.73 -27.77
N ALA A 113 0.24 -11.54 -28.81
CA ALA A 113 0.72 -11.22 -30.16
C ALA A 113 0.08 -9.93 -30.71
N LEU A 114 -1.22 -9.73 -30.49
CA LEU A 114 -1.92 -8.49 -30.86
C LEU A 114 -1.38 -7.27 -30.08
N LEU A 115 -1.08 -7.42 -28.79
CA LEU A 115 -0.47 -6.35 -28.00
C LEU A 115 0.92 -5.97 -28.51
N LEU A 116 1.76 -6.95 -28.85
CA LEU A 116 3.08 -6.71 -29.43
C LEU A 116 2.96 -5.98 -30.78
N LYS A 117 2.05 -6.42 -31.65
CA LYS A 117 1.76 -5.75 -32.91
C LYS A 117 1.26 -4.31 -32.70
N ALA A 118 0.38 -4.09 -31.74
CA ALA A 118 -0.08 -2.73 -31.40
C ALA A 118 1.07 -1.86 -30.85
N ALA A 119 1.97 -2.45 -30.06
CA ALA A 119 3.14 -1.74 -29.52
C ALA A 119 4.09 -1.29 -30.63
N SER A 120 4.34 -2.13 -31.66
CA SER A 120 5.23 -1.79 -32.76
C SER A 120 4.71 -0.66 -33.66
N THR A 121 3.42 -0.34 -33.59
CA THR A 121 2.79 0.77 -34.34
C THR A 121 2.60 2.06 -33.54
N LEU A 122 3.14 2.14 -32.30
CA LEU A 122 3.04 3.35 -31.48
C LEU A 122 3.83 4.51 -32.09
N GLY A 123 3.18 5.66 -32.24
CA GLY A 123 3.86 6.87 -32.73
C GLY A 123 4.65 7.64 -31.66
N PRO A 124 5.57 8.52 -32.06
CA PRO A 124 6.03 8.74 -33.44
C PRO A 124 6.88 7.59 -33.98
N PRO A 125 6.82 7.30 -35.32
CA PRO A 125 7.43 6.09 -35.89
C PRO A 125 8.96 6.03 -35.74
N ASP A 126 9.63 7.17 -35.78
CA ASP A 126 11.10 7.28 -35.66
C ASP A 126 11.62 7.37 -34.19
N SER A 127 10.75 7.07 -33.22
CA SER A 127 11.13 7.11 -31.82
C SER A 127 11.47 5.71 -31.28
N LEU A 128 12.21 5.68 -30.14
CA LEU A 128 12.47 4.44 -29.41
C LEU A 128 11.20 3.84 -28.77
N ARG A 129 10.11 4.59 -28.77
CA ARG A 129 8.89 4.23 -28.05
C ARG A 129 8.28 2.89 -28.51
N PRO A 130 8.07 2.62 -29.81
CA PRO A 130 7.55 1.32 -30.26
C PRO A 130 8.42 0.16 -29.78
N HIS A 131 9.73 0.24 -30.02
CA HIS A 131 10.68 -0.81 -29.65
C HIS A 131 10.74 -1.04 -28.12
N THR A 132 10.70 0.03 -27.35
CA THR A 132 10.68 -0.07 -25.88
C THR A 132 9.45 -0.81 -25.38
N TYR A 133 8.25 -0.44 -25.86
CA TYR A 133 7.01 -1.09 -25.46
C TYR A 133 6.94 -2.55 -25.91
N GLU A 134 7.34 -2.84 -27.14
CA GLU A 134 7.39 -4.20 -27.67
C GLU A 134 8.33 -5.08 -26.83
N THR A 135 9.54 -4.58 -26.53
CA THR A 135 10.51 -5.30 -25.70
C THR A 135 10.00 -5.54 -24.29
N VAL A 136 9.45 -4.50 -23.63
CA VAL A 136 8.91 -4.60 -22.26
C VAL A 136 7.75 -5.60 -22.21
N ILE A 137 6.79 -5.52 -23.12
CA ILE A 137 5.65 -6.45 -23.17
C ILE A 137 6.13 -7.88 -23.46
N GLY A 138 7.06 -8.05 -24.39
CA GLY A 138 7.65 -9.36 -24.70
C GLY A 138 8.37 -9.99 -23.51
N LEU A 139 9.18 -9.22 -22.78
CA LEU A 139 9.85 -9.66 -21.57
C LEU A 139 8.85 -10.04 -20.47
N MET A 140 7.83 -9.21 -20.25
CA MET A 140 6.79 -9.52 -19.25
C MET A 140 6.04 -10.81 -19.60
N ALA A 141 5.71 -11.00 -20.87
CA ALA A 141 4.98 -12.18 -21.32
C ALA A 141 5.81 -13.48 -21.24
N SER A 142 7.12 -13.40 -21.51
CA SER A 142 8.01 -14.57 -21.51
C SER A 142 8.57 -14.93 -20.15
N THR A 143 8.84 -13.94 -19.28
CA THR A 143 9.54 -14.14 -18.00
C THR A 143 8.65 -13.96 -16.77
N GLY A 144 7.51 -13.31 -16.90
CA GLY A 144 6.63 -12.92 -15.78
C GLY A 144 7.23 -11.83 -14.88
N ILE A 145 8.30 -11.16 -15.33
CA ILE A 145 8.94 -10.07 -14.56
C ILE A 145 8.01 -8.87 -14.41
N ARG A 146 8.06 -8.19 -13.27
CA ARG A 146 7.23 -7.00 -13.04
C ARG A 146 7.85 -5.77 -13.70
N VAL A 147 7.00 -4.84 -14.17
CA VAL A 147 7.46 -3.57 -14.78
C VAL A 147 8.48 -2.82 -13.92
N GLY A 148 8.26 -2.75 -12.61
CA GLY A 148 9.19 -2.08 -11.68
C GLY A 148 10.54 -2.78 -11.50
N GLU A 149 10.67 -4.03 -11.91
CA GLU A 149 11.92 -4.80 -11.89
C GLU A 149 12.70 -4.64 -13.20
N GLN A 150 12.00 -4.34 -14.30
CA GLN A 150 12.63 -4.08 -15.61
C GLN A 150 13.22 -2.67 -15.72
N LEU A 151 12.72 -1.72 -14.92
CA LEU A 151 13.12 -0.31 -14.99
C LEU A 151 14.19 0.06 -13.95
N ARG A 152 14.79 -0.92 -13.29
CA ARG A 152 15.91 -0.76 -12.36
C ARG A 152 17.23 -1.15 -12.99
#